data_ad32167cfca13ca6fe3d2c71c84d2363
#
_entry.id   ad32167cfca13ca6fe3d2c71c84d2363
#
_cell.length_a   1.000
_cell.length_b   1.000
_cell.length_c   1.000
_cell.angle_alpha   90.00
_cell.angle_beta   90.00
_cell.angle_gamma   90.00
#
_symmetry.space_group_name_H-M   'P 1'
#
loop_
_entity.id
_entity.type
_entity.pdbx_description
1 polymer ?
#
loop_
_entity_poly.entity_id
_entity_poly.type
_entity_poly.pdbx_seq_one_letter_code
_entity_poly.pdbx_strand_id
1 'polypeptide(L)'
;MRYDKELTENVMIRQKILQQLLEWIECNLEHPISIEDIAQKSGYSRRNIQLLFRNFMHVPLGEYIRKRRLCRAAILVRLTAKSMLDIALSLHFDSQQSFSREFKKLFGCSPRVYRHRDYWDLVNIFPSFLIRQQQKTECRLVNFPETPIFGNSFKYDFEVSNKSPDEEVKLRRHHLARCMNNFKTDIYFVSTFEPSTKSVDLLTVETFAGTVCEYTDMPKEWTTTRGLYASFRYEGNWENYPDWVRNIYLIELPARGLARVNGSDIERFYYNEDFVEKDGNDVVCEIFIPVRPV
;
A
#
# COMPACT_ATOMS: atom_id res chain seq x y z
N MET A 1 -19.02 33.88 -21.71
CA MET A 1 -18.73 34.14 -20.28
C MET A 1 -19.68 33.44 -19.30
N ARG A 2 -21.01 33.55 -19.37
CA ARG A 2 -21.96 32.86 -18.46
C ARG A 2 -22.06 31.34 -18.79
N TYR A 3 -22.11 30.99 -20.07
CA TYR A 3 -22.17 29.60 -20.58
C TYR A 3 -20.90 28.77 -20.23
N ASP A 4 -19.71 29.40 -20.32
CA ASP A 4 -18.44 28.72 -19.97
C ASP A 4 -18.36 28.44 -18.47
N LYS A 5 -18.92 29.29 -17.63
CA LYS A 5 -18.93 29.11 -16.19
C LYS A 5 -19.85 27.98 -15.76
N GLU A 6 -21.04 27.87 -16.35
CA GLU A 6 -21.98 26.75 -16.12
C GLU A 6 -21.45 25.42 -16.64
N LEU A 7 -20.72 25.40 -17.77
CA LEU A 7 -20.09 24.19 -18.31
C LEU A 7 -18.99 23.70 -17.38
N THR A 8 -18.15 24.60 -16.89
CA THR A 8 -17.06 24.30 -15.97
C THR A 8 -17.60 23.79 -14.63
N GLU A 9 -18.64 24.41 -14.10
CA GLU A 9 -19.28 24.02 -12.84
C GLU A 9 -19.93 22.62 -12.94
N ASN A 10 -20.60 22.31 -14.05
CA ASN A 10 -21.15 20.99 -14.33
C ASN A 10 -20.06 19.90 -14.46
N VAL A 11 -18.92 20.22 -15.05
CA VAL A 11 -17.78 19.28 -15.15
C VAL A 11 -17.19 19.01 -13.76
N MET A 12 -17.00 20.05 -12.95
CA MET A 12 -16.51 19.91 -11.58
C MET A 12 -17.43 19.07 -10.69
N ILE A 13 -18.75 19.28 -10.78
CA ILE A 13 -19.76 18.49 -10.04
C ILE A 13 -19.68 17.02 -10.44
N ARG A 14 -19.62 16.72 -11.74
CA ARG A 14 -19.48 15.34 -12.23
C ARG A 14 -18.20 14.67 -11.77
N GLN A 15 -17.09 15.39 -11.77
CA GLN A 15 -15.80 14.88 -11.26
C GLN A 15 -15.88 14.55 -9.76
N LYS A 16 -16.48 15.44 -8.96
CA LYS A 16 -16.67 15.21 -7.53
C LYS A 16 -17.55 14.00 -7.24
N ILE A 17 -18.65 13.83 -7.98
CA ILE A 17 -19.52 12.66 -7.83
C ILE A 17 -18.78 11.37 -8.20
N LEU A 18 -18.01 11.37 -9.30
CA LEU A 18 -17.20 10.22 -9.70
C LEU A 18 -16.14 9.88 -8.66
N GLN A 19 -15.47 10.90 -8.08
CA GLN A 19 -14.49 10.68 -7.02
C GLN A 19 -15.14 10.02 -5.80
N GLN A 20 -16.25 10.55 -5.31
CA GLN A 20 -17.01 9.97 -4.20
C GLN A 20 -17.47 8.54 -4.49
N LEU A 21 -17.89 8.28 -5.73
CA LEU A 21 -18.29 6.94 -6.15
C LEU A 21 -17.11 5.97 -6.17
N LEU A 22 -15.95 6.40 -6.67
CA LEU A 22 -14.73 5.60 -6.65
C LEU A 22 -14.29 5.27 -5.23
N GLU A 23 -14.32 6.26 -4.33
CA GLU A 23 -14.06 6.06 -2.90
C GLU A 23 -15.00 5.02 -2.30
N TRP A 24 -16.30 5.15 -2.58
CA TRP A 24 -17.29 4.21 -2.11
C TRP A 24 -17.07 2.79 -2.66
N ILE A 25 -16.76 2.64 -3.97
CA ILE A 25 -16.44 1.34 -4.57
C ILE A 25 -15.23 0.70 -3.88
N GLU A 26 -14.14 1.46 -3.68
CA GLU A 26 -12.94 0.96 -3.01
C GLU A 26 -13.21 0.53 -1.57
N CYS A 27 -14.14 1.22 -0.90
CA CYS A 27 -14.60 0.84 0.44
C CYS A 27 -15.45 -0.43 0.48
N ASN A 28 -16.07 -0.81 -0.63
CA ASN A 28 -17.06 -1.88 -0.68
C ASN A 28 -16.66 -3.05 -1.59
N LEU A 29 -15.37 -3.18 -1.98
CA LEU A 29 -14.93 -4.26 -2.88
C LEU A 29 -15.23 -5.66 -2.34
N GLU A 30 -15.22 -5.82 -1.03
CA GLU A 30 -15.50 -7.06 -0.31
C GLU A 30 -17.00 -7.22 0.04
N HIS A 31 -17.85 -6.32 -0.44
CA HIS A 31 -19.30 -6.39 -0.34
C HIS A 31 -19.94 -6.57 -1.72
N PRO A 32 -21.17 -7.10 -1.80
CA PRO A 32 -21.92 -7.08 -3.05
C PRO A 32 -22.10 -5.64 -3.54
N ILE A 33 -21.75 -5.38 -4.79
CA ILE A 33 -21.95 -4.08 -5.44
C ILE A 33 -22.82 -4.31 -6.66
N SER A 34 -24.07 -3.84 -6.61
CA SER A 34 -24.98 -3.83 -7.75
C SER A 34 -24.96 -2.51 -8.50
N ILE A 35 -25.44 -2.50 -9.73
CA ILE A 35 -25.60 -1.24 -10.49
C ILE A 35 -26.69 -0.37 -9.87
N GLU A 36 -27.63 -0.95 -9.14
CA GLU A 36 -28.67 -0.31 -8.38
C GLU A 36 -28.09 0.53 -7.24
N ASP A 37 -27.18 -0.07 -6.45
CA ASP A 37 -26.51 0.61 -5.33
C ASP A 37 -25.69 1.80 -5.84
N ILE A 38 -25.00 1.61 -6.96
CA ILE A 38 -24.19 2.67 -7.59
C ILE A 38 -25.08 3.80 -8.11
N ALA A 39 -26.19 3.48 -8.76
CA ALA A 39 -27.16 4.47 -9.25
C ALA A 39 -27.77 5.26 -8.10
N GLN A 40 -28.17 4.58 -7.03
CA GLN A 40 -28.70 5.22 -5.81
C GLN A 40 -27.64 6.13 -5.15
N LYS A 41 -26.41 5.65 -5.00
CA LYS A 41 -25.33 6.40 -4.37
C LYS A 41 -24.93 7.65 -5.16
N SER A 42 -24.94 7.56 -6.48
CA SER A 42 -24.55 8.68 -7.37
C SER A 42 -25.66 9.67 -7.68
N GLY A 43 -26.91 9.30 -7.43
CA GLY A 43 -28.09 10.09 -7.85
C GLY A 43 -28.36 10.07 -9.36
N TYR A 44 -27.65 9.23 -10.13
CA TYR A 44 -27.85 9.08 -11.57
C TYR A 44 -28.67 7.83 -11.90
N SER A 45 -29.35 7.83 -13.07
CA SER A 45 -29.91 6.61 -13.61
C SER A 45 -28.78 5.61 -13.95
N ARG A 46 -29.11 4.29 -13.95
CA ARG A 46 -28.16 3.21 -14.32
C ARG A 46 -27.42 3.50 -15.63
N ARG A 47 -28.16 3.93 -16.64
CA ARG A 47 -27.60 4.26 -17.97
C ARG A 47 -26.64 5.43 -17.91
N ASN A 48 -27.03 6.50 -17.22
CA ASN A 48 -26.24 7.72 -17.16
C ASN A 48 -24.95 7.51 -16.37
N ILE A 49 -24.99 6.78 -15.25
CA ILE A 49 -23.76 6.52 -14.48
C ILE A 49 -22.80 5.59 -15.23
N GLN A 50 -23.27 4.59 -15.95
CA GLN A 50 -22.42 3.74 -16.79
C GLN A 50 -21.75 4.54 -17.92
N LEU A 51 -22.49 5.44 -18.58
CA LEU A 51 -21.96 6.31 -19.62
C LEU A 51 -20.93 7.29 -19.05
N LEU A 52 -21.28 7.97 -17.95
CA LEU A 52 -20.41 8.91 -17.27
C LEU A 52 -19.09 8.24 -16.85
N PHE A 53 -19.18 7.06 -16.22
CA PHE A 53 -18.02 6.30 -15.77
C PHE A 53 -17.13 5.89 -16.95
N ARG A 54 -17.72 5.34 -18.03
CA ARG A 54 -16.99 4.93 -19.23
C ARG A 54 -16.29 6.11 -19.90
N ASN A 55 -16.94 7.26 -19.98
CA ASN A 55 -16.37 8.46 -20.59
C ASN A 55 -15.19 9.01 -19.78
N PHE A 56 -15.25 8.89 -18.45
CA PHE A 56 -14.22 9.42 -17.56
C PHE A 56 -13.07 8.43 -17.32
N MET A 57 -13.41 7.16 -17.11
CA MET A 57 -12.44 6.11 -16.75
C MET A 57 -11.91 5.34 -17.97
N HIS A 58 -12.53 5.49 -19.14
CA HIS A 58 -12.24 4.77 -20.39
C HIS A 58 -12.39 3.23 -20.27
N VAL A 59 -13.02 2.75 -19.21
CA VAL A 59 -13.36 1.33 -18.99
C VAL A 59 -14.80 1.22 -18.47
N PRO A 60 -15.52 0.13 -18.79
CA PRO A 60 -16.83 -0.13 -18.22
C PRO A 60 -16.76 -0.29 -16.69
N LEU A 61 -17.79 0.19 -15.99
CA LEU A 61 -17.88 0.16 -14.52
C LEU A 61 -17.69 -1.24 -13.93
N GLY A 62 -18.38 -2.25 -14.48
CA GLY A 62 -18.26 -3.65 -14.02
C GLY A 62 -16.85 -4.23 -14.24
N GLU A 63 -16.19 -3.84 -15.33
CA GLU A 63 -14.79 -4.24 -15.59
C GLU A 63 -13.83 -3.59 -14.60
N TYR A 64 -14.05 -2.30 -14.26
CA TYR A 64 -13.29 -1.62 -13.24
C TYR A 64 -13.38 -2.33 -11.89
N ILE A 65 -14.59 -2.60 -11.40
CA ILE A 65 -14.82 -3.29 -10.13
C ILE A 65 -14.14 -4.67 -10.14
N ARG A 66 -14.29 -5.44 -11.22
CA ARG A 66 -13.64 -6.76 -11.36
C ARG A 66 -12.13 -6.68 -11.30
N LYS A 67 -11.50 -5.74 -12.02
CA LYS A 67 -10.05 -5.51 -11.98
C LYS A 67 -9.59 -5.11 -10.58
N ARG A 68 -10.32 -4.21 -9.89
CA ARG A 68 -9.99 -3.80 -8.52
C ARG A 68 -10.08 -4.97 -7.55
N ARG A 69 -11.09 -5.83 -7.66
CA ARG A 69 -11.22 -7.06 -6.87
C ARG A 69 -10.05 -8.02 -7.11
N LEU A 70 -9.61 -8.21 -8.35
CA LEU A 70 -8.43 -9.03 -8.65
C LEU A 70 -7.15 -8.44 -8.07
N CYS A 71 -6.97 -7.13 -8.10
CA CYS A 71 -5.83 -6.46 -7.47
C CYS A 71 -5.86 -6.61 -5.94
N ARG A 72 -7.04 -6.48 -5.33
CA ARG A 72 -7.23 -6.77 -3.90
C ARG A 72 -6.89 -8.23 -3.59
N ALA A 73 -7.36 -9.16 -4.43
CA ALA A 73 -7.03 -10.57 -4.30
C ALA A 73 -5.51 -10.82 -4.36
N ALA A 74 -4.77 -10.16 -5.24
CA ALA A 74 -3.33 -10.32 -5.35
C ALA A 74 -2.60 -9.92 -4.05
N ILE A 75 -3.08 -8.85 -3.39
CA ILE A 75 -2.56 -8.43 -2.08
C ILE A 75 -2.88 -9.49 -1.01
N LEU A 76 -4.13 -9.95 -0.92
CA LEU A 76 -4.54 -10.99 0.03
C LEU A 76 -3.82 -12.32 -0.21
N VAL A 77 -3.69 -12.73 -1.47
CA VAL A 77 -2.92 -13.94 -1.85
C VAL A 77 -1.48 -13.85 -1.37
N ARG A 78 -0.85 -12.69 -1.49
CA ARG A 78 0.58 -12.52 -1.16
C ARG A 78 0.83 -12.37 0.34
N LEU A 79 0.00 -11.61 1.04
CA LEU A 79 0.26 -11.14 2.40
C LEU A 79 -0.48 -11.91 3.49
N THR A 80 -1.44 -12.79 3.14
CA THR A 80 -2.27 -13.49 4.13
C THR A 80 -2.21 -15.01 3.97
N ALA A 81 -2.62 -15.72 5.02
CA ALA A 81 -2.77 -17.17 5.00
C ALA A 81 -4.15 -17.64 4.49
N LYS A 82 -5.03 -16.71 4.06
CA LYS A 82 -6.38 -17.05 3.54
C LYS A 82 -6.32 -18.10 2.45
N SER A 83 -7.28 -19.04 2.47
CA SER A 83 -7.43 -20.01 1.38
C SER A 83 -7.83 -19.31 0.07
N MET A 84 -7.52 -19.94 -1.06
CA MET A 84 -7.94 -19.41 -2.38
C MET A 84 -9.45 -19.37 -2.53
N LEU A 85 -10.15 -20.27 -1.85
CA LEU A 85 -11.62 -20.30 -1.83
C LEU A 85 -12.16 -19.10 -1.03
N ASP A 86 -11.64 -18.86 0.17
CA ASP A 86 -12.07 -17.73 1.00
C ASP A 86 -11.82 -16.38 0.32
N ILE A 87 -10.65 -16.22 -0.33
CA ILE A 87 -10.36 -15.01 -1.11
C ILE A 87 -11.34 -14.86 -2.28
N ALA A 88 -11.65 -15.95 -3.00
CA ALA A 88 -12.61 -15.90 -4.09
C ALA A 88 -14.00 -15.48 -3.61
N LEU A 89 -14.48 -16.08 -2.53
CA LEU A 89 -15.81 -15.81 -1.97
C LEU A 89 -15.90 -14.38 -1.38
N SER A 90 -14.90 -13.94 -0.63
CA SER A 90 -14.89 -12.59 -0.04
C SER A 90 -14.87 -11.48 -1.10
N LEU A 91 -14.37 -11.76 -2.30
CA LEU A 91 -14.32 -10.82 -3.41
C LEU A 91 -15.40 -11.07 -4.48
N HIS A 92 -16.44 -11.85 -4.13
CA HIS A 92 -17.62 -12.12 -4.96
C HIS A 92 -17.31 -12.73 -6.33
N PHE A 93 -16.41 -13.70 -6.36
CA PHE A 93 -16.28 -14.63 -7.49
C PHE A 93 -17.19 -15.83 -7.29
N ASP A 94 -17.84 -16.29 -8.35
CA ASP A 94 -18.82 -17.38 -8.31
C ASP A 94 -18.21 -18.71 -7.84
N SER A 95 -16.91 -18.89 -8.04
CA SER A 95 -16.16 -20.08 -7.62
C SER A 95 -14.65 -19.81 -7.59
N GLN A 96 -13.91 -20.66 -6.87
CA GLN A 96 -12.46 -20.65 -6.88
C GLN A 96 -11.87 -20.88 -8.29
N GLN A 97 -12.55 -21.66 -9.13
CA GLN A 97 -12.13 -21.92 -10.52
C GLN A 97 -12.26 -20.65 -11.38
N SER A 98 -13.41 -19.96 -11.27
CA SER A 98 -13.64 -18.69 -11.95
C SER A 98 -12.60 -17.64 -11.52
N PHE A 99 -12.39 -17.49 -10.22
CA PHE A 99 -11.35 -16.63 -9.66
C PHE A 99 -9.97 -16.97 -10.23
N SER A 100 -9.56 -18.23 -10.15
CA SER A 100 -8.21 -18.64 -10.59
C SER A 100 -7.97 -18.40 -12.08
N ARG A 101 -8.99 -18.56 -12.92
CA ARG A 101 -8.94 -18.27 -14.35
C ARG A 101 -8.77 -16.79 -14.63
N GLU A 102 -9.57 -15.94 -13.98
CA GLU A 102 -9.52 -14.48 -14.14
C GLU A 102 -8.20 -13.92 -13.58
N PHE A 103 -7.76 -14.42 -12.44
CA PHE A 103 -6.48 -14.07 -11.83
C PHE A 103 -5.31 -14.38 -12.76
N LYS A 104 -5.30 -15.62 -13.34
CA LYS A 104 -4.26 -16.03 -14.30
C LYS A 104 -4.28 -15.16 -15.56
N LYS A 105 -5.46 -14.74 -16.03
CA LYS A 105 -5.58 -13.85 -17.19
C LYS A 105 -4.93 -12.49 -16.93
N LEU A 106 -5.07 -11.95 -15.71
CA LEU A 106 -4.54 -10.63 -15.35
C LEU A 106 -3.06 -10.68 -14.98
N PHE A 107 -2.64 -11.67 -14.15
CA PHE A 107 -1.30 -11.74 -13.58
C PHE A 107 -0.37 -12.76 -14.25
N GLY A 108 -0.82 -13.42 -15.30
CA GLY A 108 -0.01 -14.38 -16.07
C GLY A 108 0.23 -15.74 -15.40
N CYS A 109 -0.13 -15.90 -14.11
CA CYS A 109 0.06 -17.13 -13.35
C CYS A 109 -1.11 -17.40 -12.40
N SER A 110 -1.23 -18.65 -11.90
CA SER A 110 -2.27 -18.99 -10.94
C SER A 110 -2.04 -18.30 -9.59
N PRO A 111 -3.10 -18.08 -8.77
CA PRO A 111 -2.96 -17.50 -7.43
C PRO A 111 -1.98 -18.27 -6.55
N ARG A 112 -1.96 -19.61 -6.64
CA ARG A 112 -1.03 -20.44 -5.88
C ARG A 112 0.43 -20.20 -6.27
N VAL A 113 0.73 -20.08 -7.57
CA VAL A 113 2.07 -19.74 -8.07
C VAL A 113 2.46 -18.34 -7.62
N TYR A 114 1.53 -17.39 -7.72
CA TYR A 114 1.74 -16.00 -7.30
C TYR A 114 2.11 -15.90 -5.81
N ARG A 115 1.47 -16.68 -4.93
CA ARG A 115 1.74 -16.73 -3.48
C ARG A 115 3.17 -17.15 -3.16
N HIS A 116 3.69 -18.14 -3.89
CA HIS A 116 4.96 -18.81 -3.57
C HIS A 116 6.16 -18.31 -4.38
N ARG A 117 5.98 -17.29 -5.23
CA ARG A 117 7.11 -16.66 -5.93
C ARG A 117 8.08 -16.03 -4.92
N ASP A 118 9.36 -16.01 -5.25
CA ASP A 118 10.43 -15.33 -4.51
C ASP A 118 10.42 -13.81 -4.69
N TYR A 119 9.54 -13.30 -5.54
CA TYR A 119 9.30 -11.88 -5.77
C TYR A 119 7.82 -11.57 -5.89
N TRP A 120 7.46 -10.34 -5.59
CA TRP A 120 6.11 -9.82 -5.74
C TRP A 120 6.02 -8.93 -6.98
N ASP A 121 5.45 -9.49 -8.04
CA ASP A 121 5.20 -8.79 -9.30
C ASP A 121 3.97 -7.87 -9.14
N LEU A 122 4.21 -6.58 -9.16
CA LEU A 122 3.21 -5.55 -9.00
C LEU A 122 2.81 -4.88 -10.34
N VAL A 123 3.46 -5.25 -11.46
CA VAL A 123 3.30 -4.58 -12.77
C VAL A 123 1.85 -4.59 -13.26
N ASN A 124 1.12 -5.67 -13.01
CA ASN A 124 -0.28 -5.79 -13.40
C ASN A 124 -1.27 -5.34 -12.31
N ILE A 125 -0.78 -4.75 -11.22
CA ILE A 125 -1.66 -4.12 -10.24
C ILE A 125 -2.24 -2.85 -10.84
N PHE A 126 -3.55 -2.85 -10.99
CA PHE A 126 -4.31 -1.67 -11.43
C PHE A 126 -4.64 -0.84 -10.17
N PRO A 127 -3.94 0.28 -9.91
CA PRO A 127 -4.18 1.09 -8.73
C PRO A 127 -5.57 1.73 -8.78
N SER A 128 -6.11 2.10 -7.60
CA SER A 128 -7.33 2.88 -7.59
C SER A 128 -7.08 4.26 -8.23
N PHE A 129 -8.10 4.82 -8.86
CA PHE A 129 -7.98 6.14 -9.48
C PHE A 129 -7.63 7.24 -8.47
N LEU A 130 -8.05 7.07 -7.22
CA LEU A 130 -7.76 7.98 -6.11
C LEU A 130 -6.25 8.11 -5.84
N ILE A 131 -5.53 7.00 -6.00
CA ILE A 131 -4.08 6.94 -5.78
C ILE A 131 -3.30 7.59 -6.94
N ARG A 132 -3.86 7.57 -8.17
CA ARG A 132 -3.18 8.09 -9.38
C ARG A 132 -2.96 9.61 -9.40
N GLN A 133 -3.60 10.37 -8.53
CA GLN A 133 -3.51 11.84 -8.50
C GLN A 133 -2.31 12.38 -7.69
N GLN A 134 -1.51 11.51 -7.07
CA GLN A 134 -0.36 11.94 -6.27
C GLN A 134 0.87 12.23 -7.16
N GLN A 135 1.71 13.17 -6.70
CA GLN A 135 2.95 13.56 -7.39
C GLN A 135 3.91 12.38 -7.53
N LYS A 136 4.57 12.30 -8.70
CA LYS A 136 5.66 11.34 -8.90
C LYS A 136 6.76 11.55 -7.86
N THR A 137 7.09 10.48 -7.16
CA THR A 137 8.20 10.45 -6.20
C THR A 137 9.50 10.09 -6.92
N GLU A 138 10.59 10.78 -6.60
CA GLU A 138 11.92 10.44 -7.14
C GLU A 138 12.31 9.04 -6.63
N CYS A 139 12.79 8.19 -7.55
CA CYS A 139 13.27 6.85 -7.25
C CYS A 139 14.73 6.73 -7.66
N ARG A 140 15.54 6.17 -6.78
CA ARG A 140 16.94 5.82 -7.07
C ARG A 140 17.15 4.34 -6.83
N LEU A 141 17.88 3.67 -7.73
CA LEU A 141 18.34 2.31 -7.51
C LEU A 141 19.70 2.37 -6.83
N VAL A 142 19.80 1.72 -5.69
CA VAL A 142 21.01 1.71 -4.85
C VAL A 142 21.40 0.30 -4.47
N ASN A 143 22.70 0.03 -4.42
CA ASN A 143 23.22 -1.18 -3.80
C ASN A 143 23.39 -0.92 -2.30
N PHE A 144 22.40 -1.38 -1.52
CA PHE A 144 22.43 -1.21 -0.07
C PHE A 144 23.45 -2.17 0.53
N PRO A 145 24.37 -1.71 1.40
CA PRO A 145 25.36 -2.58 2.02
C PRO A 145 24.79 -3.39 3.19
N GLU A 146 25.50 -4.39 3.60
CA GLU A 146 25.29 -4.96 4.94
C GLU A 146 25.65 -3.88 5.97
N THR A 147 24.70 -3.59 6.86
CA THR A 147 24.85 -2.54 7.86
C THR A 147 24.33 -3.08 9.19
N PRO A 148 25.15 -3.13 10.24
CA PRO A 148 24.69 -3.47 11.57
C PRO A 148 23.80 -2.35 12.12
N ILE A 149 22.66 -2.72 12.69
CA ILE A 149 21.72 -1.83 13.37
C ILE A 149 21.59 -2.33 14.80
N PHE A 150 21.77 -1.44 15.76
CA PHE A 150 21.71 -1.74 17.19
C PHE A 150 20.42 -1.17 17.78
N GLY A 151 19.63 -2.02 18.44
CA GLY A 151 18.32 -1.59 18.94
C GLY A 151 17.44 -2.72 19.47
N ASN A 152 16.14 -2.57 19.31
CA ASN A 152 15.13 -3.53 19.75
C ASN A 152 14.05 -3.77 18.71
N SER A 153 13.47 -4.97 18.72
CA SER A 153 12.32 -5.29 17.88
C SER A 153 10.99 -5.03 18.57
N PHE A 154 9.99 -4.71 17.77
CA PHE A 154 8.59 -4.72 18.15
C PHE A 154 7.76 -5.39 17.06
N LYS A 155 6.61 -5.97 17.43
CA LYS A 155 5.71 -6.67 16.51
C LYS A 155 4.29 -6.16 16.66
N TYR A 156 3.59 -6.15 15.57
CA TYR A 156 2.15 -5.92 15.54
C TYR A 156 1.52 -6.70 14.40
N ASP A 157 0.23 -6.99 14.56
CA ASP A 157 -0.57 -7.57 13.49
C ASP A 157 -1.52 -6.50 12.96
N PHE A 158 -1.70 -6.46 11.65
CA PHE A 158 -2.70 -5.59 11.07
C PHE A 158 -3.52 -6.33 10.01
N GLU A 159 -4.76 -5.90 9.87
CA GLU A 159 -5.65 -6.43 8.84
C GLU A 159 -5.32 -5.80 7.50
N VAL A 160 -4.93 -6.63 6.52
CA VAL A 160 -4.54 -6.19 5.17
C VAL A 160 -5.70 -5.45 4.45
N SER A 161 -6.94 -5.74 4.85
CA SER A 161 -8.16 -5.08 4.37
C SER A 161 -8.48 -3.77 5.08
N ASN A 162 -7.87 -3.50 6.23
CA ASN A 162 -8.15 -2.31 7.02
C ASN A 162 -7.66 -1.04 6.31
N LYS A 163 -8.52 -0.02 6.28
CA LYS A 163 -8.26 1.27 5.62
C LYS A 163 -7.81 2.37 6.58
N SER A 164 -7.95 2.14 7.87
CA SER A 164 -7.57 3.07 8.92
C SER A 164 -6.64 2.37 9.91
N PRO A 165 -5.36 2.22 9.58
CA PRO A 165 -4.37 1.58 10.45
C PRO A 165 -3.92 2.52 11.60
N ASP A 166 -4.88 3.21 12.25
CA ASP A 166 -4.58 4.30 13.20
C ASP A 166 -3.78 3.81 14.42
N GLU A 167 -4.05 2.59 14.89
CA GLU A 167 -3.33 2.03 16.05
C GLU A 167 -1.90 1.66 15.69
N GLU A 168 -1.68 1.05 14.54
CA GLU A 168 -0.37 0.66 14.03
C GLU A 168 0.49 1.89 13.70
N VAL A 169 -0.12 2.92 13.13
CA VAL A 169 0.53 4.20 12.83
C VAL A 169 0.97 4.89 14.13
N LYS A 170 0.12 4.91 15.15
CA LYS A 170 0.45 5.44 16.49
C LYS A 170 1.55 4.64 17.17
N LEU A 171 1.48 3.30 17.10
CA LEU A 171 2.49 2.42 17.67
C LEU A 171 3.88 2.68 17.03
N ARG A 172 3.95 2.74 15.71
CA ARG A 172 5.20 3.01 14.99
C ARG A 172 5.74 4.40 15.34
N ARG A 173 4.88 5.43 15.40
CA ARG A 173 5.24 6.79 15.82
C ARG A 173 5.84 6.80 17.21
N HIS A 174 5.19 6.10 18.17
CA HIS A 174 5.68 5.99 19.54
C HIS A 174 7.08 5.37 19.60
N HIS A 175 7.30 4.27 18.88
CA HIS A 175 8.62 3.63 18.83
C HIS A 175 9.69 4.53 18.19
N LEU A 176 9.35 5.24 17.11
CA LEU A 176 10.25 6.19 16.45
C LEU A 176 10.64 7.31 17.38
N ALA A 177 9.68 7.99 18.01
CA ALA A 177 9.91 9.07 18.94
C ALA A 177 10.78 8.63 20.14
N ARG A 178 10.48 7.45 20.69
CA ARG A 178 11.27 6.85 21.77
C ARG A 178 12.73 6.60 21.36
N CYS A 179 12.96 6.04 20.17
CA CYS A 179 14.31 5.78 19.67
C CYS A 179 15.05 7.08 19.39
N MET A 180 14.42 8.07 18.75
CA MET A 180 15.01 9.39 18.51
C MET A 180 15.39 10.10 19.82
N ASN A 181 14.53 10.03 20.84
CA ASN A 181 14.80 10.60 22.16
C ASN A 181 16.00 9.95 22.84
N ASN A 182 16.12 8.62 22.74
CA ASN A 182 17.17 7.87 23.41
C ASN A 182 18.54 8.03 22.73
N PHE A 183 18.55 8.00 21.39
CA PHE A 183 19.80 7.94 20.63
C PHE A 183 20.24 9.28 20.04
N LYS A 184 19.34 10.23 19.88
CA LYS A 184 19.58 11.57 19.31
C LYS A 184 20.35 11.51 17.97
N THR A 185 20.01 10.55 17.15
CA THR A 185 20.59 10.29 15.83
C THR A 185 19.54 9.69 14.90
N ASP A 186 19.90 9.48 13.63
CA ASP A 186 19.02 8.82 12.65
C ASP A 186 18.64 7.43 13.12
N ILE A 187 17.35 7.11 12.93
CA ILE A 187 16.76 5.83 13.34
C ILE A 187 16.45 5.00 12.12
N TYR A 188 16.81 3.74 12.17
CA TYR A 188 16.50 2.74 11.17
C TYR A 188 15.37 1.83 11.66
N PHE A 189 14.33 1.65 10.82
CA PHE A 189 13.34 0.60 10.96
C PHE A 189 13.62 -0.44 9.89
N VAL A 190 13.87 -1.67 10.30
CA VAL A 190 14.06 -2.82 9.40
C VAL A 190 12.88 -3.74 9.59
N SER A 191 11.97 -3.79 8.62
CA SER A 191 10.68 -4.46 8.74
C SER A 191 10.59 -5.71 7.88
N THR A 192 10.11 -6.80 8.48
CA THR A 192 9.74 -8.06 7.81
C THR A 192 8.24 -8.27 7.89
N PHE A 193 7.70 -9.01 6.92
CA PHE A 193 6.28 -9.20 6.72
C PHE A 193 5.96 -10.68 6.56
N GLU A 194 5.13 -11.23 7.44
CA GLU A 194 4.72 -12.63 7.40
C GLU A 194 3.22 -12.78 7.68
N PRO A 195 2.52 -13.75 7.06
CA PRO A 195 1.17 -14.05 7.44
C PRO A 195 1.08 -14.35 8.94
N SER A 196 0.10 -13.74 9.63
CA SER A 196 -0.02 -13.91 11.08
C SER A 196 -0.41 -15.34 11.47
N THR A 197 0.12 -15.80 12.59
CA THR A 197 -0.28 -17.06 13.20
C THR A 197 -1.57 -16.94 14.03
N LYS A 198 -2.02 -15.71 14.33
CA LYS A 198 -3.23 -15.46 15.13
C LYS A 198 -4.51 -15.54 14.31
N SER A 199 -4.47 -15.09 13.06
CA SER A 199 -5.60 -15.17 12.14
C SER A 199 -5.12 -15.19 10.70
N VAL A 200 -5.85 -15.89 9.85
CA VAL A 200 -5.57 -15.98 8.40
C VAL A 200 -5.76 -14.66 7.66
N ASP A 201 -6.44 -13.69 8.26
CA ASP A 201 -6.73 -12.36 7.70
C ASP A 201 -5.65 -11.33 7.99
N LEU A 202 -4.78 -11.64 8.95
CA LEU A 202 -3.80 -10.71 9.46
C LEU A 202 -2.41 -10.93 8.85
N LEU A 203 -1.68 -9.84 8.78
CA LEU A 203 -0.25 -9.78 8.49
C LEU A 203 0.49 -9.40 9.77
N THR A 204 1.49 -10.17 10.16
CA THR A 204 2.42 -9.79 11.22
C THR A 204 3.56 -8.98 10.62
N VAL A 205 3.79 -7.80 11.17
CA VAL A 205 4.97 -6.97 10.89
C VAL A 205 5.90 -7.04 12.09
N GLU A 206 7.11 -7.50 11.87
CA GLU A 206 8.19 -7.38 12.84
C GLU A 206 9.14 -6.29 12.38
N THR A 207 9.33 -5.28 13.22
CA THR A 207 10.21 -4.15 12.95
C THR A 207 11.33 -4.12 13.98
N PHE A 208 12.57 -4.15 13.51
CA PHE A 208 13.74 -3.85 14.32
C PHE A 208 14.02 -2.35 14.22
N ALA A 209 13.99 -1.67 15.36
CA ALA A 209 14.16 -0.22 15.49
C ALA A 209 15.47 0.10 16.20
N GLY A 210 16.36 0.86 15.56
CA GLY A 210 17.65 1.17 16.14
C GLY A 210 18.48 2.14 15.32
N THR A 211 19.77 2.21 15.62
CA THR A 211 20.73 3.08 14.96
C THR A 211 21.98 2.31 14.52
N VAL A 212 22.75 2.87 13.61
CA VAL A 212 24.06 2.32 13.17
C VAL A 212 25.19 2.58 14.16
N CYS A 213 24.96 3.44 15.16
CA CYS A 213 25.95 3.73 16.19
C CYS A 213 25.91 2.64 17.27
N GLU A 214 27.03 2.03 17.57
CA GLU A 214 27.15 1.07 18.67
C GLU A 214 27.17 1.83 20.02
N TYR A 215 26.25 1.44 20.92
CA TYR A 215 26.23 1.93 22.29
C TYR A 215 26.45 0.74 23.24
N THR A 216 27.22 0.92 24.31
CA THR A 216 27.70 -0.13 25.23
C THR A 216 26.59 -0.95 25.90
N ASP A 217 25.36 -0.47 25.95
CA ASP A 217 24.23 -1.10 26.64
C ASP A 217 23.12 -1.60 25.70
N MET A 218 23.40 -1.74 24.39
CA MET A 218 22.41 -2.20 23.43
C MET A 218 22.29 -3.72 23.40
N PRO A 219 21.08 -4.28 23.61
CA PRO A 219 20.95 -5.72 23.82
C PRO A 219 20.96 -6.55 22.55
N LYS A 220 20.75 -5.97 21.34
CA LYS A 220 20.62 -6.72 20.11
C LYS A 220 21.21 -6.00 18.91
N GLU A 221 21.68 -6.78 17.97
CA GLU A 221 22.13 -6.36 16.65
C GLU A 221 21.27 -7.02 15.58
N TRP A 222 20.92 -6.25 14.54
CA TRP A 222 20.32 -6.75 13.30
C TRP A 222 21.17 -6.29 12.13
N THR A 223 21.59 -7.22 11.27
CA THR A 223 22.34 -6.85 10.06
C THR A 223 21.40 -6.78 8.86
N THR A 224 21.43 -5.68 8.14
CA THR A 224 20.66 -5.52 6.90
C THR A 224 21.22 -6.43 5.80
N THR A 225 20.37 -6.85 4.87
CA THR A 225 20.80 -7.70 3.75
C THR A 225 21.36 -6.83 2.61
N ARG A 226 22.54 -7.16 2.13
CA ARG A 226 23.13 -6.55 0.94
C ARG A 226 22.29 -6.87 -0.30
N GLY A 227 22.03 -5.87 -1.14
CA GLY A 227 21.27 -6.09 -2.37
C GLY A 227 20.90 -4.83 -3.13
N LEU A 228 20.16 -5.03 -4.23
CA LEU A 228 19.59 -3.93 -5.00
C LEU A 228 18.28 -3.47 -4.35
N TYR A 229 18.21 -2.19 -4.03
CA TYR A 229 17.05 -1.55 -3.44
C TYR A 229 16.57 -0.37 -4.28
N ALA A 230 15.28 -0.16 -4.33
CA ALA A 230 14.67 1.08 -4.77
C ALA A 230 14.54 2.02 -3.57
N SER A 231 15.18 3.17 -3.65
CA SER A 231 15.15 4.21 -2.61
C SER A 231 14.17 5.31 -3.01
N PHE A 232 13.38 5.76 -2.02
CA PHE A 232 12.42 6.86 -2.15
C PHE A 232 12.52 7.76 -0.92
N ARG A 233 12.54 9.09 -1.14
CA ARG A 233 12.59 10.08 -0.06
C ARG A 233 11.22 10.66 0.22
N TYR A 234 10.86 10.72 1.49
CA TYR A 234 9.67 11.36 2.02
C TYR A 234 10.05 12.56 2.89
N GLU A 235 9.31 13.63 2.76
CA GLU A 235 9.36 14.79 3.64
C GLU A 235 7.93 15.30 3.82
N GLY A 236 7.41 15.26 5.05
CA GLY A 236 6.04 15.67 5.34
C GLY A 236 5.49 15.09 6.62
N ASN A 237 4.18 15.22 6.78
CA ASN A 237 3.46 14.82 7.98
C ASN A 237 3.39 13.30 8.14
N TRP A 238 3.61 12.80 9.37
CA TRP A 238 3.56 11.38 9.71
C TRP A 238 2.24 10.70 9.34
N GLU A 239 1.12 11.40 9.47
CA GLU A 239 -0.20 10.84 9.17
C GLU A 239 -0.36 10.48 7.68
N ASN A 240 0.33 11.19 6.78
CA ASN A 240 0.31 10.93 5.34
C ASN A 240 1.35 9.88 4.91
N TYR A 241 2.29 9.54 5.79
CA TYR A 241 3.39 8.61 5.48
C TYR A 241 2.92 7.21 5.06
N PRO A 242 1.93 6.57 5.73
CA PRO A 242 1.45 5.24 5.33
C PRO A 242 0.83 5.21 3.94
N ASP A 243 0.09 6.24 3.55
CA ASP A 243 -0.50 6.35 2.22
C ASP A 243 0.56 6.58 1.15
N TRP A 244 1.60 7.36 1.47
CA TRP A 244 2.74 7.55 0.59
C TRP A 244 3.50 6.23 0.37
N VAL A 245 3.77 5.44 1.43
CA VAL A 245 4.39 4.11 1.31
C VAL A 245 3.52 3.19 0.46
N ARG A 246 2.20 3.18 0.67
CA ARG A 246 1.27 2.40 -0.16
C ARG A 246 1.38 2.76 -1.65
N ASN A 247 1.55 4.04 -1.96
CA ASN A 247 1.72 4.51 -3.34
C ASN A 247 3.01 4.01 -3.97
N ILE A 248 4.10 3.89 -3.21
CA ILE A 248 5.35 3.30 -3.71
C ILE A 248 5.07 1.90 -4.25
N TYR A 249 4.40 1.05 -3.48
CA TYR A 249 4.09 -0.32 -3.89
C TYR A 249 3.11 -0.40 -5.06
N LEU A 250 2.05 0.40 -5.03
CA LEU A 250 0.96 0.26 -5.99
C LEU A 250 1.15 1.07 -7.27
N ILE A 251 2.03 2.07 -7.28
CA ILE A 251 2.26 2.96 -8.43
C ILE A 251 3.73 3.02 -8.82
N GLU A 252 4.61 3.39 -7.88
CA GLU A 252 5.97 3.77 -8.22
C GLU A 252 6.83 2.59 -8.67
N LEU A 253 6.76 1.46 -7.96
CA LEU A 253 7.45 0.23 -8.36
C LEU A 253 6.91 -0.32 -9.69
N PRO A 254 5.58 -0.53 -9.87
CA PRO A 254 5.02 -1.01 -11.13
C PRO A 254 5.36 -0.12 -12.33
N ALA A 255 5.26 1.21 -12.15
CA ALA A 255 5.52 2.17 -13.23
C ALA A 255 6.98 2.15 -13.73
N ARG A 256 7.90 1.59 -12.94
CA ARG A 256 9.32 1.44 -13.26
C ARG A 256 9.71 0.02 -13.67
N GLY A 257 8.76 -0.89 -13.77
CA GLY A 257 9.05 -2.31 -14.06
C GLY A 257 9.88 -2.96 -12.97
N LEU A 258 9.60 -2.62 -11.70
CA LEU A 258 10.28 -3.18 -10.54
C LEU A 258 9.34 -4.11 -9.76
N ALA A 259 9.84 -5.30 -9.43
CA ALA A 259 9.19 -6.22 -8.52
C ALA A 259 9.92 -6.25 -7.17
N ARG A 260 9.15 -6.28 -6.07
CA ARG A 260 9.72 -6.47 -4.73
C ARG A 260 10.21 -7.91 -4.59
N VAL A 261 11.44 -8.10 -4.12
CA VAL A 261 11.97 -9.43 -3.76
C VAL A 261 11.81 -9.70 -2.26
N ASN A 262 11.94 -10.96 -1.85
CA ASN A 262 11.97 -11.30 -0.44
C ASN A 262 13.13 -10.59 0.26
N GLY A 263 12.88 -10.10 1.46
CA GLY A 263 13.83 -9.32 2.25
C GLY A 263 13.11 -8.32 3.14
N SER A 264 13.87 -7.52 3.86
CA SER A 264 13.34 -6.49 4.76
C SER A 264 13.24 -5.16 4.02
N ASP A 265 12.17 -4.43 4.28
CA ASP A 265 12.12 -3.02 3.95
C ASP A 265 12.92 -2.25 5.01
N ILE A 266 13.69 -1.27 4.57
CA ILE A 266 14.54 -0.46 5.44
C ILE A 266 14.07 0.98 5.34
N GLU A 267 13.77 1.60 6.47
CA GLU A 267 13.36 3.00 6.56
C GLU A 267 14.39 3.72 7.42
N ARG A 268 15.04 4.75 6.88
CA ARG A 268 15.93 5.63 7.61
C ARG A 268 15.19 6.93 7.90
N PHE A 269 14.83 7.14 9.16
CA PHE A 269 14.27 8.38 9.67
C PHE A 269 15.40 9.30 10.12
N TYR A 270 15.47 10.46 9.51
CA TYR A 270 16.45 11.48 9.90
C TYR A 270 16.05 12.09 11.24
N TYR A 271 17.04 12.27 12.13
CA TYR A 271 16.79 12.84 13.44
C TYR A 271 16.13 14.22 13.34
N ASN A 272 15.07 14.42 14.09
CA ASN A 272 14.32 15.66 14.16
C ASN A 272 13.91 15.94 15.61
N GLU A 273 14.53 16.98 16.20
CA GLU A 273 14.27 17.38 17.59
C GLU A 273 12.81 17.84 17.79
N ASP A 274 12.24 18.56 16.83
CA ASP A 274 10.84 19.02 16.89
C ASP A 274 9.83 17.86 16.91
N PHE A 275 10.14 16.74 16.25
CA PHE A 275 9.34 15.52 16.29
C PHE A 275 9.30 14.88 17.68
N VAL A 276 10.40 15.02 18.43
CA VAL A 276 10.57 14.44 19.78
C VAL A 276 10.02 15.37 20.86
N GLU A 277 10.41 16.65 20.85
CA GLU A 277 10.18 17.57 21.98
C GLU A 277 8.86 18.33 21.89
N LYS A 278 8.40 18.66 20.67
CA LYS A 278 7.20 19.48 20.45
C LYS A 278 5.98 18.67 20.01
N ASP A 279 6.05 17.32 20.06
CA ASP A 279 5.04 16.43 19.50
C ASP A 279 4.73 16.75 18.02
N GLY A 280 5.76 17.20 17.30
CA GLY A 280 5.70 17.51 15.88
C GLY A 280 5.32 16.30 15.04
N ASN A 281 4.64 16.52 13.93
CA ASN A 281 4.20 15.45 13.05
C ASN A 281 5.04 15.31 11.78
N ASP A 282 5.98 16.21 11.53
CA ASP A 282 6.77 16.20 10.31
C ASP A 282 8.00 15.31 10.44
N VAL A 283 8.17 14.45 9.46
CA VAL A 283 9.30 13.51 9.37
C VAL A 283 9.99 13.61 8.01
N VAL A 284 11.29 13.37 8.03
CA VAL A 284 12.08 13.12 6.84
C VAL A 284 12.53 11.66 6.89
N CYS A 285 12.17 10.90 5.87
CA CYS A 285 12.48 9.47 5.79
C CYS A 285 13.00 9.11 4.40
N GLU A 286 13.91 8.16 4.35
CA GLU A 286 14.29 7.47 3.13
C GLU A 286 13.95 5.98 3.27
N ILE A 287 13.04 5.48 2.42
CA ILE A 287 12.68 4.06 2.39
C ILE A 287 13.45 3.33 1.30
N PHE A 288 13.93 2.15 1.64
CA PHE A 288 14.64 1.24 0.74
C PHE A 288 13.86 -0.06 0.66
N ILE A 289 13.39 -0.41 -0.53
CA ILE A 289 12.61 -1.62 -0.80
C ILE A 289 13.47 -2.55 -1.66
N PRO A 290 13.68 -3.82 -1.24
CA PRO A 290 14.49 -4.76 -2.01
C PRO A 290 13.76 -5.10 -3.32
N VAL A 291 14.44 -4.91 -4.47
CA VAL A 291 13.81 -5.02 -5.79
C VAL A 291 14.64 -5.76 -6.81
N ARG A 292 13.96 -6.21 -7.87
CA ARG A 292 14.57 -6.67 -9.12
C ARG A 292 13.81 -6.05 -10.31
N PRO A 293 14.45 -5.84 -11.47
CA PRO A 293 13.74 -5.57 -12.71
C PRO A 293 12.83 -6.75 -13.12
N VAL A 294 11.68 -6.45 -13.77
CA VAL A 294 10.71 -7.44 -14.28
C VAL A 294 10.76 -7.47 -15.79
#